data_83ccb14f86e4f444e21ef64ed4d0db41
#
_entry.id   83ccb14f86e4f444e21ef64ed4d0db41
#
_cell.length_a   1.000
_cell.length_b   1.000
_cell.length_c   1.000
_cell.angle_alpha   90.00
_cell.angle_beta   90.00
_cell.angle_gamma   90.00
#
_symmetry.space_group_name_H-M   'P 1'
#
loop_
_entity.id
_entity.type
_entity.pdbx_description
1 polymer ?
#
loop_
_entity_poly.entity_id
_entity_poly.type
_entity_poly.pdbx_seq_one_letter_code
_entity_poly.pdbx_strand_id
1 'polypeptide(L)'
;MTTVSFLVYLALATGSGMTWKHDSLKHTHKHVPDTTQDYFRQVMWLRYLNWFVTEPLSLINLALVSGLPGAHLLVAIAADYVMLGSGLLGTFVGHTSRRWVWFTVSALGYLTTVYHIAINGGKAANNKDAQTRRFFASLSGVALIVKVLYPMYVTFPFETM
;
A
#
# COMPACT_ATOMS: atom_id res chain seq x y z
N MET A 1 -2.90 5.90 16.40
CA MET A 1 -2.63 4.81 15.44
C MET A 1 -3.01 3.43 15.99
N THR A 2 -2.44 3.00 17.09
CA THR A 2 -2.63 1.67 17.69
C THR A 2 -4.10 1.32 17.96
N THR A 3 -4.88 2.26 18.50
CA THR A 3 -6.31 2.04 18.81
C THR A 3 -7.13 1.79 17.54
N VAL A 4 -6.91 2.57 16.48
CA VAL A 4 -7.61 2.39 15.20
C VAL A 4 -7.28 1.03 14.59
N SER A 5 -5.99 0.69 14.55
CA SER A 5 -5.54 -0.61 14.04
C SER A 5 -6.10 -1.76 14.88
N PHE A 6 -6.12 -1.63 16.20
CA PHE A 6 -6.71 -2.65 17.08
C PHE A 6 -8.19 -2.90 16.78
N LEU A 7 -9.00 -1.84 16.66
CA LEU A 7 -10.43 -1.96 16.34
C LEU A 7 -10.66 -2.58 14.96
N VAL A 8 -9.86 -2.19 13.97
CA VAL A 8 -9.95 -2.76 12.62
C VAL A 8 -9.60 -4.24 12.60
N TYR A 9 -8.50 -4.64 13.25
CA TYR A 9 -8.12 -6.06 13.31
C TYR A 9 -9.08 -6.89 14.16
N LEU A 10 -9.67 -6.31 15.19
CA LEU A 10 -10.75 -6.96 15.95
C LEU A 10 -11.98 -7.20 15.06
N ALA A 11 -12.39 -6.20 14.26
CA ALA A 11 -13.47 -6.34 13.30
C ALA A 11 -13.17 -7.40 12.23
N LEU A 12 -11.93 -7.45 11.71
CA LEU A 12 -11.51 -8.49 10.77
C LEU A 12 -11.54 -9.90 11.41
N ALA A 13 -11.17 -10.02 12.68
CA ALA A 13 -11.21 -11.28 13.42
C ALA A 13 -12.66 -11.81 13.60
N THR A 14 -13.65 -10.92 13.65
CA THR A 14 -15.08 -11.29 13.67
C THR A 14 -15.67 -11.57 12.28
N GLY A 15 -14.86 -11.55 11.22
CA GLY A 15 -15.30 -11.76 9.84
C GLY A 15 -15.87 -10.52 9.16
N SER A 16 -15.88 -9.36 9.85
CA SER A 16 -16.35 -8.09 9.29
C SER A 16 -15.31 -7.49 8.33
N GLY A 17 -15.75 -6.79 7.27
CA GLY A 17 -14.86 -6.09 6.36
C GLY A 17 -14.15 -7.00 5.35
N MET A 18 -14.71 -8.17 5.09
CA MET A 18 -14.27 -9.12 4.08
C MET A 18 -15.34 -9.26 3.00
N THR A 19 -14.91 -9.34 1.74
CA THR A 19 -15.79 -9.59 0.60
C THR A 19 -15.21 -10.71 -0.23
N TRP A 20 -16.04 -11.70 -0.57
CA TRP A 20 -15.67 -12.77 -1.49
C TRP A 20 -15.92 -12.32 -2.91
N LYS A 21 -14.90 -12.37 -3.74
CA LYS A 21 -14.99 -12.09 -5.16
C LYS A 21 -14.88 -13.41 -5.92
N HIS A 22 -15.85 -13.62 -6.80
CA HIS A 22 -15.85 -14.73 -7.77
C HIS A 22 -15.07 -14.29 -9.01
N ASP A 23 -14.01 -14.98 -9.33
CA ASP A 23 -13.25 -14.82 -10.55
C ASP A 23 -13.25 -16.15 -11.32
N SER A 24 -13.47 -16.13 -12.62
CA SER A 24 -13.45 -17.31 -13.50
C SER A 24 -12.27 -17.20 -14.47
N LEU A 25 -11.44 -18.20 -14.49
CA LEU A 25 -10.37 -18.39 -15.48
C LEU A 25 -10.83 -19.36 -16.56
N LYS A 26 -10.88 -18.87 -17.79
CA LYS A 26 -11.17 -19.68 -18.95
C LYS A 26 -9.86 -20.18 -19.56
N HIS A 27 -9.64 -21.48 -19.51
CA HIS A 27 -8.51 -22.15 -20.18
C HIS A 27 -8.98 -22.61 -21.56
N THR A 28 -8.41 -22.00 -22.61
CA THR A 28 -8.70 -22.36 -24.01
C THR A 28 -7.65 -23.35 -24.47
N HIS A 29 -8.08 -24.55 -24.86
CA HIS A 29 -7.21 -25.61 -25.35
C HIS A 29 -7.47 -25.87 -26.84
N LYS A 30 -6.42 -26.14 -27.64
CA LYS A 30 -6.52 -26.35 -29.09
C LYS A 30 -7.30 -27.59 -29.51
N HIS A 31 -7.38 -28.63 -28.68
CA HIS A 31 -7.92 -29.95 -29.04
C HIS A 31 -8.84 -30.59 -27.99
N VAL A 32 -9.18 -29.83 -26.90
CA VAL A 32 -10.04 -30.29 -25.82
C VAL A 32 -11.06 -29.17 -25.53
N PRO A 33 -12.27 -29.49 -25.05
CA PRO A 33 -13.26 -28.46 -24.68
C PRO A 33 -12.67 -27.44 -23.68
N ASP A 34 -13.01 -26.18 -23.87
CA ASP A 34 -12.60 -25.10 -22.96
C ASP A 34 -13.06 -25.44 -21.53
N THR A 35 -12.15 -25.38 -20.58
CA THR A 35 -12.46 -25.57 -19.18
C THR A 35 -12.50 -24.21 -18.46
N THR A 36 -13.55 -23.99 -17.67
CA THR A 36 -13.68 -22.80 -16.83
C THR A 36 -13.40 -23.21 -15.39
N GLN A 37 -12.40 -22.61 -14.79
CA GLN A 37 -12.09 -22.79 -13.38
C GLN A 37 -12.58 -21.58 -12.61
N ASP A 38 -13.56 -21.79 -11.73
CA ASP A 38 -14.08 -20.78 -10.84
C ASP A 38 -13.33 -20.81 -9.52
N TYR A 39 -12.84 -19.64 -9.11
CA TYR A 39 -12.18 -19.50 -7.80
C TYR A 39 -12.70 -18.29 -7.05
N PHE A 40 -12.78 -18.43 -5.74
CA PHE A 40 -13.21 -17.36 -4.84
C PHE A 40 -12.00 -16.73 -4.19
N ARG A 41 -11.87 -15.40 -4.35
CA ARG A 41 -10.82 -14.64 -3.70
C ARG A 41 -11.40 -13.76 -2.61
N GLN A 42 -10.82 -13.86 -1.42
CA GLN A 42 -11.19 -13.02 -0.29
C GLN A 42 -10.49 -11.67 -0.38
N VAL A 43 -11.25 -10.59 -0.38
CA VAL A 43 -10.75 -9.21 -0.36
C VAL A 43 -11.02 -8.60 1.01
N MET A 44 -9.98 -8.29 1.76
CA MET A 44 -10.04 -7.67 3.08
C MET A 44 -9.97 -6.15 2.95
N TRP A 45 -11.05 -5.52 2.49
CA TRP A 45 -11.07 -4.09 2.21
C TRP A 45 -10.93 -3.21 3.47
N LEU A 46 -11.33 -3.72 4.64
CA LEU A 46 -11.21 -2.99 5.91
C LEU A 46 -9.73 -2.72 6.28
N ARG A 47 -8.80 -3.55 5.81
CA ARG A 47 -7.37 -3.34 5.97
C ARG A 47 -6.89 -2.05 5.27
N TYR A 48 -7.44 -1.77 4.09
CA TYR A 48 -7.14 -0.53 3.36
C TYR A 48 -7.67 0.70 4.09
N LEU A 49 -8.86 0.63 4.70
CA LEU A 49 -9.38 1.70 5.55
C LEU A 49 -8.44 2.01 6.72
N ASN A 50 -7.90 0.98 7.38
CA ASN A 50 -6.91 1.18 8.43
C ASN A 50 -5.70 1.98 7.91
N TRP A 51 -5.19 1.62 6.75
CA TRP A 51 -4.03 2.30 6.17
C TRP A 51 -4.34 3.72 5.71
N PHE A 52 -5.52 3.99 5.15
CA PHE A 52 -5.95 5.35 4.81
C PHE A 52 -5.90 6.30 6.02
N VAL A 53 -6.07 5.79 7.24
CA VAL A 53 -5.98 6.60 8.46
C VAL A 53 -4.57 6.59 9.04
N THR A 54 -3.92 5.43 9.11
CA THR A 54 -2.65 5.28 9.85
C THR A 54 -1.43 5.76 9.06
N GLU A 55 -1.44 5.63 7.72
CA GLU A 55 -0.32 6.02 6.87
C GLU A 55 -0.08 7.54 6.84
N PRO A 56 -1.09 8.40 6.64
CA PRO A 56 -0.88 9.85 6.72
C PRO A 56 -0.35 10.30 8.08
N LEU A 57 -0.84 9.71 9.17
CA LEU A 57 -0.35 10.00 10.51
C LEU A 57 1.12 9.61 10.68
N SER A 58 1.54 8.50 10.07
CA SER A 58 2.93 8.07 10.01
C SER A 58 3.81 9.08 9.25
N LEU A 59 3.34 9.56 8.10
CA LEU A 59 4.04 10.57 7.28
C LEU A 59 4.14 11.91 8.03
N ILE A 60 3.10 12.33 8.75
CA ILE A 60 3.12 13.52 9.59
C ILE A 60 4.19 13.39 10.68
N ASN A 61 4.26 12.25 11.37
CA ASN A 61 5.28 12.02 12.38
C ASN A 61 6.70 12.09 11.80
N LEU A 62 6.94 11.48 10.64
CA LEU A 62 8.22 11.55 9.94
C LEU A 62 8.58 12.99 9.55
N ALA A 63 7.60 13.76 9.06
CA ALA A 63 7.78 15.15 8.68
C ALA A 63 8.11 16.05 9.90
N LEU A 64 7.45 15.83 11.04
CA LEU A 64 7.73 16.56 12.28
C LEU A 64 9.17 16.26 12.78
N VAL A 65 9.61 15.02 12.73
CA VAL A 65 10.96 14.63 13.13
C VAL A 65 12.02 15.27 12.23
N SER A 66 11.80 15.25 10.91
CA SER A 66 12.75 15.80 9.93
C SER A 66 12.70 17.33 9.83
N GLY A 67 11.58 17.96 10.21
CA GLY A 67 11.31 19.38 9.94
C GLY A 67 11.00 19.63 8.46
N LEU A 68 10.38 18.66 7.77
CA LEU A 68 9.99 18.77 6.37
C LEU A 68 8.97 19.90 6.17
N PRO A 69 9.13 20.78 5.14
CA PRO A 69 8.14 21.80 4.82
C PRO A 69 6.77 21.18 4.50
N GLY A 70 5.69 21.84 4.98
CA GLY A 70 4.31 21.34 4.87
C GLY A 70 3.86 21.06 3.44
N ALA A 71 4.35 21.83 2.46
CA ALA A 71 4.04 21.60 1.04
C ALA A 71 4.51 20.19 0.56
N HIS A 72 5.72 19.80 0.93
CA HIS A 72 6.24 18.46 0.59
C HIS A 72 5.47 17.35 1.32
N LEU A 73 5.05 17.60 2.57
CA LEU A 73 4.23 16.67 3.34
C LEU A 73 2.85 16.47 2.67
N LEU A 74 2.19 17.55 2.25
CA LEU A 74 0.89 17.44 1.57
C LEU A 74 0.97 16.64 0.27
N VAL A 75 2.00 16.88 -0.55
CA VAL A 75 2.21 16.09 -1.77
C VAL A 75 2.50 14.62 -1.44
N ALA A 76 3.28 14.33 -0.40
CA ALA A 76 3.55 12.97 0.03
C ALA A 76 2.27 12.25 0.49
N ILE A 77 1.40 12.92 1.27
CA ILE A 77 0.12 12.37 1.71
C ILE A 77 -0.81 12.12 0.51
N ALA A 78 -0.91 13.08 -0.43
CA ALA A 78 -1.72 12.91 -1.63
C ALA A 78 -1.24 11.72 -2.48
N ALA A 79 0.07 11.59 -2.67
CA ALA A 79 0.67 10.48 -3.39
C ALA A 79 0.44 9.12 -2.69
N ASP A 80 0.48 9.11 -1.36
CA ASP A 80 0.18 7.94 -0.53
C ASP A 80 -1.28 7.49 -0.69
N TYR A 81 -2.22 8.43 -0.70
CA TYR A 81 -3.62 8.13 -0.99
C TYR A 81 -3.84 7.59 -2.41
N VAL A 82 -3.14 8.12 -3.40
CA VAL A 82 -3.17 7.57 -4.77
C VAL A 82 -2.62 6.14 -4.78
N MET A 83 -1.53 5.88 -4.08
CA MET A 83 -0.94 4.55 -3.94
C MET A 83 -1.93 3.56 -3.31
N LEU A 84 -2.52 3.90 -2.17
CA LEU A 84 -3.46 3.04 -1.45
C LEU A 84 -4.76 2.83 -2.23
N GLY A 85 -5.32 3.90 -2.81
CA GLY A 85 -6.56 3.85 -3.59
C GLY A 85 -6.41 3.01 -4.85
N SER A 86 -5.32 3.21 -5.61
CA SER A 86 -5.04 2.38 -6.79
C SER A 86 -4.77 0.92 -6.42
N GLY A 87 -4.09 0.66 -5.30
CA GLY A 87 -3.92 -0.69 -4.76
C GLY A 87 -5.26 -1.35 -4.43
N LEU A 88 -6.16 -0.64 -3.73
CA LEU A 88 -7.50 -1.13 -3.44
C LEU A 88 -8.30 -1.42 -4.72
N LEU A 89 -8.33 -0.50 -5.68
CA LEU A 89 -9.01 -0.70 -6.97
C LEU A 89 -8.43 -1.91 -7.72
N GLY A 90 -7.11 -2.08 -7.70
CA GLY A 90 -6.44 -3.24 -8.29
C GLY A 90 -6.89 -4.58 -7.71
N THR A 91 -7.28 -4.63 -6.42
CA THR A 91 -7.78 -5.86 -5.81
C THR A 91 -9.18 -6.23 -6.29
N PHE A 92 -9.99 -5.27 -6.73
CA PHE A 92 -11.33 -5.53 -7.26
C PHE A 92 -11.36 -5.85 -8.75
N VAL A 93 -10.25 -5.69 -9.47
CA VAL A 93 -10.17 -5.96 -10.91
C VAL A 93 -9.84 -7.43 -11.17
N GLY A 94 -10.68 -8.13 -11.95
CA GLY A 94 -10.50 -9.55 -12.31
C GLY A 94 -9.50 -9.79 -13.45
N HIS A 95 -9.34 -8.83 -14.40
CA HIS A 95 -8.45 -9.00 -15.55
C HIS A 95 -7.00 -8.65 -15.23
N THR A 96 -6.07 -9.55 -15.51
CA THR A 96 -4.63 -9.39 -15.26
C THR A 96 -4.05 -8.11 -15.87
N SER A 97 -4.37 -7.78 -17.14
CA SER A 97 -3.86 -6.57 -17.79
C SER A 97 -4.27 -5.28 -17.07
N ARG A 98 -5.52 -5.19 -16.65
CA ARG A 98 -6.01 -4.03 -15.89
C ARG A 98 -5.41 -3.95 -14.49
N ARG A 99 -5.08 -5.08 -13.87
CA ARG A 99 -4.40 -5.14 -12.58
C ARG A 99 -2.99 -4.52 -12.67
N TRP A 100 -2.26 -4.78 -13.76
CA TRP A 100 -0.95 -4.17 -14.01
C TRP A 100 -1.00 -2.65 -14.15
N VAL A 101 -2.06 -2.11 -14.76
CA VAL A 101 -2.26 -0.64 -14.84
C VAL A 101 -2.39 -0.04 -13.43
N TRP A 102 -3.24 -0.61 -12.59
CA TRP A 102 -3.40 -0.15 -11.21
C TRP A 102 -2.13 -0.29 -10.38
N PHE A 103 -1.38 -1.37 -10.60
CA PHE A 103 -0.06 -1.54 -9.98
C PHE A 103 0.92 -0.43 -10.40
N THR A 104 0.97 -0.08 -11.67
CA THR A 104 1.83 1.00 -12.18
C THR A 104 1.47 2.34 -11.53
N VAL A 105 0.18 2.67 -11.43
CA VAL A 105 -0.28 3.90 -10.75
C VAL A 105 0.13 3.89 -9.28
N SER A 106 -0.03 2.75 -8.60
CA SER A 106 0.40 2.59 -7.21
C SER A 106 1.91 2.77 -7.04
N ALA A 107 2.70 2.20 -7.95
CA ALA A 107 4.15 2.33 -7.95
C ALA A 107 4.62 3.79 -8.15
N LEU A 108 3.96 4.55 -9.03
CA LEU A 108 4.24 5.99 -9.22
C LEU A 108 3.91 6.78 -7.95
N GLY A 109 2.77 6.51 -7.30
CA GLY A 109 2.44 7.10 -6.00
C GLY A 109 3.49 6.81 -4.95
N TYR A 110 3.94 5.56 -4.86
CA TYR A 110 5.02 5.15 -3.96
C TYR A 110 6.33 5.91 -4.23
N LEU A 111 6.79 5.98 -5.48
CA LEU A 111 8.02 6.69 -5.86
C LEU A 111 7.94 8.18 -5.49
N THR A 112 6.77 8.81 -5.68
CA THR A 112 6.54 10.20 -5.27
C THR A 112 6.64 10.35 -3.74
N THR A 113 6.05 9.45 -2.97
CA THR A 113 6.16 9.45 -1.51
C THR A 113 7.61 9.27 -1.07
N VAL A 114 8.35 8.33 -1.68
CA VAL A 114 9.78 8.12 -1.41
C VAL A 114 10.58 9.39 -1.70
N TYR A 115 10.35 10.04 -2.85
CA TYR A 115 11.05 11.27 -3.20
C TYR A 115 10.86 12.36 -2.14
N HIS A 116 9.63 12.61 -1.71
CA HIS A 116 9.35 13.67 -0.75
C HIS A 116 9.79 13.33 0.67
N ILE A 117 9.63 12.10 1.12
CA ILE A 117 10.00 11.69 2.49
C ILE A 117 11.50 11.38 2.59
N ALA A 118 12.03 10.50 1.73
CA ALA A 118 13.44 10.08 1.86
C ALA A 118 14.41 11.20 1.43
N ILE A 119 14.18 11.81 0.25
CA ILE A 119 15.11 12.79 -0.30
C ILE A 119 14.91 14.16 0.34
N ASN A 120 13.71 14.73 0.28
CA ASN A 120 13.46 16.07 0.83
C ASN A 120 13.41 16.06 2.36
N GLY A 121 12.84 15.02 2.98
CA GLY A 121 12.89 14.82 4.43
C GLY A 121 14.31 14.58 4.93
N GLY A 122 15.13 13.81 4.19
CA GLY A 122 16.54 13.61 4.49
C GLY A 122 17.35 14.92 4.42
N LYS A 123 17.11 15.76 3.39
CA LYS A 123 17.73 17.09 3.30
C LYS A 123 17.34 17.99 4.47
N ALA A 124 16.06 17.99 4.86
CA ALA A 124 15.59 18.76 6.01
C ALA A 124 16.23 18.26 7.33
N ALA A 125 16.31 16.94 7.52
CA ALA A 125 16.91 16.33 8.68
C ALA A 125 18.45 16.58 8.79
N ASN A 126 19.14 16.84 7.66
CA ASN A 126 20.56 17.19 7.68
C ASN A 126 20.85 18.51 8.39
N ASN A 127 19.87 19.40 8.49
CA ASN A 127 19.96 20.67 9.22
C ASN A 127 19.68 20.51 10.72
N LYS A 128 19.43 19.28 11.20
CA LYS A 128 19.19 18.93 12.60
C LYS A 128 20.41 18.25 13.22
N ASP A 129 20.32 17.94 14.51
CA ASP A 129 21.34 17.22 15.24
C ASP A 129 21.62 15.83 14.65
N ALA A 130 22.86 15.37 14.78
CA ALA A 130 23.30 14.07 14.25
C ALA A 130 22.44 12.90 14.78
N GLN A 131 21.94 13.00 16.01
CA GLN A 131 21.06 11.99 16.60
C GLN A 131 19.70 11.95 15.90
N THR A 132 19.06 13.11 15.70
CA THR A 132 17.78 13.25 15.00
C THR A 132 17.88 12.76 13.55
N ARG A 133 18.97 13.10 12.87
CA ARG A 133 19.24 12.64 11.50
C ARG A 133 19.33 11.11 11.40
N ARG A 134 20.09 10.47 12.30
CA ARG A 134 20.20 9.00 12.34
C ARG A 134 18.86 8.34 12.64
N PHE A 135 18.14 8.88 13.62
CA PHE A 135 16.82 8.40 13.99
C PHE A 135 15.83 8.49 12.82
N PHE A 136 15.77 9.65 12.13
CA PHE A 136 14.95 9.83 10.94
C PHE A 136 15.32 8.85 9.83
N ALA A 137 16.61 8.69 9.51
CA ALA A 137 17.07 7.77 8.47
C ALA A 137 16.67 6.32 8.75
N SER A 138 16.82 5.86 10.00
CA SER A 138 16.39 4.53 10.41
C SER A 138 14.87 4.36 10.30
N LEU A 139 14.11 5.30 10.85
CA LEU A 139 12.66 5.21 10.89
C LEU A 139 12.03 5.32 9.48
N SER A 140 12.50 6.25 8.65
CA SER A 140 12.03 6.40 7.27
C SER A 140 12.43 5.20 6.42
N GLY A 141 13.63 4.67 6.59
CA GLY A 141 14.09 3.46 5.88
C GLY A 141 13.20 2.27 6.15
N VAL A 142 12.94 1.95 7.42
CA VAL A 142 12.03 0.86 7.81
C VAL A 142 10.62 1.08 7.26
N ALA A 143 10.06 2.29 7.41
CA ALA A 143 8.72 2.61 6.94
C ALA A 143 8.59 2.43 5.41
N LEU A 144 9.58 2.87 4.64
CA LEU A 144 9.56 2.76 3.19
C LEU A 144 9.75 1.31 2.71
N ILE A 145 10.59 0.51 3.37
CA ILE A 145 10.76 -0.92 3.06
C ILE A 145 9.44 -1.67 3.28
N VAL A 146 8.79 -1.45 4.42
CA VAL A 146 7.49 -2.08 4.72
C VAL A 146 6.44 -1.70 3.68
N LYS A 147 6.42 -0.45 3.22
CA LYS A 147 5.50 0.01 2.16
C LYS A 147 5.73 -0.68 0.81
N VAL A 148 6.97 -1.04 0.44
CA VAL A 148 7.26 -1.78 -0.80
C VAL A 148 6.76 -3.21 -0.74
N LEU A 149 6.97 -3.88 0.39
CA LEU A 149 6.60 -5.30 0.52
C LEU A 149 5.11 -5.53 0.32
N TYR A 150 4.30 -4.54 0.69
CA TYR A 150 2.86 -4.67 0.63
C TYR A 150 2.26 -4.75 -0.79
N PRO A 151 2.52 -3.82 -1.74
CA PRO A 151 2.03 -3.94 -3.10
C PRO A 151 2.57 -5.19 -3.81
N MET A 152 3.78 -5.63 -3.46
CA MET A 152 4.31 -6.90 -3.97
C MET A 152 3.48 -8.10 -3.51
N TYR A 153 3.12 -8.16 -2.23
CA TYR A 153 2.30 -9.24 -1.69
C TYR A 153 0.88 -9.27 -2.29
N VAL A 154 0.28 -8.10 -2.56
CA VAL A 154 -1.08 -8.01 -3.13
C VAL A 154 -1.09 -8.31 -4.63
N THR A 155 -0.03 -7.93 -5.35
CA THR A 155 0.03 -8.07 -6.83
C THR A 155 0.43 -9.47 -7.26
N PHE A 156 1.29 -10.12 -6.48
CA PHE A 156 1.69 -11.51 -6.68
C PHE A 156 0.98 -12.38 -5.63
N PRO A 157 -0.30 -12.78 -5.82
CA PRO A 157 -0.79 -13.91 -5.07
C PRO A 157 0.15 -15.06 -5.41
N PHE A 158 0.85 -15.58 -4.41
CA PHE A 158 1.50 -16.87 -4.57
C PHE A 158 0.38 -17.83 -4.91
N GLU A 159 0.19 -18.11 -6.19
CA GLU A 159 -0.53 -19.29 -6.64
C GLU A 159 0.30 -20.44 -6.10
N THR A 160 -0.06 -20.92 -4.92
CA THR A 160 0.36 -22.22 -4.48
C THR A 160 -0.17 -23.20 -5.51
N MET A 161 0.76 -23.72 -6.31
CA MET A 161 0.59 -24.92 -7.12
C MET A 161 -0.10 -26.03 -6.34
#